data_9929e763354da7625ee37d8ee2493980
#
_entry.id   9929e763354da7625ee37d8ee2493980
#
_cell.length_a   1.000
_cell.length_b   1.000
_cell.length_c   1.000
_cell.angle_alpha   90.00
_cell.angle_beta   90.00
_cell.angle_gamma   90.00
#
_symmetry.space_group_name_H-M   'P 1'
#
loop_
_entity.id
_entity.type
_entity.pdbx_description
1 polymer ?
#
loop_
_entity_poly.entity_id
_entity_poly.type
_entity_poly.pdbx_seq_one_letter_code
_entity_poly.pdbx_strand_id
1 'polypeptide(L)'
;MSIRIGILGYGNLGRGVECAIKHNPDMELVAVFTRRDPATVKILTDSASVYHVDEAEKMKDKIDVMILCGGSATDLPVQTPKYAQWFNVVDSFDTHARVPEHFANVDKAASESNHVGIISVGWDPGMFSLNRMYANAILTNGKDYTFWGKGVSQGHSDAIRRIDGVKDGKQYTIPVEAALEAVRNGENPELTTRQKHTRECFVVAEEGADLARIENEIKTMPNYFDEYDTTVHFISEEELKRDHSGIPHGGFVIRTGKTGWNDENSHVIEYSLKLDSNPESTSSVIVAYARAAYRMSQEGQKGCKTVFDVAPAYLSALDGAELRKHLL
;
A
#
# COMPACT_ATOMS: atom_id res chain seq x y z
N MET A 1 7.88 14.91 -23.58
CA MET A 1 7.80 15.78 -22.40
C MET A 1 7.74 14.89 -21.19
N SER A 2 8.47 15.22 -20.13
CA SER A 2 8.46 14.49 -18.87
C SER A 2 7.19 14.79 -18.08
N ILE A 3 6.64 13.81 -17.38
CA ILE A 3 5.50 13.98 -16.47
C ILE A 3 6.01 14.63 -15.19
N ARG A 4 5.49 15.80 -14.84
CA ARG A 4 5.92 16.60 -13.70
C ARG A 4 5.21 16.15 -12.44
N ILE A 5 5.98 15.57 -11.50
CA ILE A 5 5.45 14.96 -10.27
C ILE A 5 5.69 15.87 -9.06
N GLY A 6 4.65 16.05 -8.25
CA GLY A 6 4.74 16.58 -6.89
C GLY A 6 4.54 15.47 -5.86
N ILE A 7 5.25 15.52 -4.74
CA ILE A 7 5.08 14.61 -3.60
C ILE A 7 4.52 15.40 -2.42
N LEU A 8 3.38 15.00 -1.86
CA LEU A 8 2.83 15.56 -0.64
C LEU A 8 3.04 14.60 0.53
N GLY A 9 3.92 14.99 1.46
CA GLY A 9 4.36 14.15 2.57
C GLY A 9 5.66 13.41 2.26
N TYR A 10 6.69 13.62 3.10
CA TYR A 10 8.02 13.05 2.90
C TYR A 10 8.43 12.20 4.10
N GLY A 11 7.68 11.11 4.29
CA GLY A 11 7.98 9.98 5.18
C GLY A 11 8.59 8.82 4.40
N ASN A 12 8.43 7.58 4.90
CA ASN A 12 8.96 6.39 4.21
C ASN A 12 8.39 6.24 2.78
N LEU A 13 7.08 6.47 2.62
CA LEU A 13 6.42 6.38 1.32
C LEU A 13 6.91 7.48 0.36
N GLY A 14 6.96 8.74 0.81
CA GLY A 14 7.42 9.85 -0.03
C GLY A 14 8.88 9.72 -0.48
N ARG A 15 9.75 9.19 0.38
CA ARG A 15 11.13 8.85 0.00
C ARG A 15 11.18 7.74 -1.04
N GLY A 16 10.34 6.70 -0.86
CA GLY A 16 10.22 5.64 -1.83
C GLY A 16 9.73 6.13 -3.19
N VAL A 17 8.76 7.08 -3.22
CA VAL A 17 8.28 7.71 -4.45
C VAL A 17 9.41 8.45 -5.17
N GLU A 18 10.20 9.24 -4.46
CA GLU A 18 11.37 9.91 -5.03
C GLU A 18 12.36 8.92 -5.65
N CYS A 19 12.68 7.82 -4.92
CA CYS A 19 13.54 6.75 -5.44
C CYS A 19 12.93 6.07 -6.68
N ALA A 20 11.62 5.82 -6.68
CA ALA A 20 10.94 5.20 -7.81
C ALA A 20 10.94 6.10 -9.05
N ILE A 21 10.74 7.41 -8.90
CA ILE A 21 10.78 8.38 -10.01
C ILE A 21 12.14 8.34 -10.72
N LYS A 22 13.24 8.19 -9.98
CA LYS A 22 14.60 8.07 -10.56
C LYS A 22 14.71 6.95 -11.60
N HIS A 23 13.92 5.90 -11.47
CA HIS A 23 13.91 4.75 -12.38
C HIS A 23 12.86 4.86 -13.50
N ASN A 24 12.16 6.00 -13.58
CA ASN A 24 11.12 6.26 -14.57
C ASN A 24 11.51 7.47 -15.44
N PRO A 25 12.22 7.27 -16.58
CA PRO A 25 12.83 8.34 -17.37
C PRO A 25 11.82 9.28 -18.05
N ASP A 26 10.55 8.91 -18.08
CA ASP A 26 9.43 9.71 -18.56
C ASP A 26 8.81 10.61 -17.48
N MET A 27 9.40 10.64 -16.27
CA MET A 27 8.95 11.44 -15.13
C MET A 27 10.06 12.31 -14.55
N GLU A 28 9.67 13.42 -13.94
CA GLU A 28 10.57 14.27 -13.17
C GLU A 28 9.92 14.72 -11.86
N LEU A 29 10.69 14.71 -10.78
CA LEU A 29 10.28 15.29 -9.51
C LEU A 29 10.47 16.80 -9.56
N VAL A 30 9.38 17.56 -9.40
CA VAL A 30 9.39 19.02 -9.39
C VAL A 30 9.44 19.57 -7.96
N ALA A 31 8.63 19.03 -7.07
CA ALA A 31 8.47 19.55 -5.73
C ALA A 31 8.10 18.47 -4.71
N VAL A 32 8.56 18.69 -3.48
CA VAL A 32 8.13 17.96 -2.28
C VAL A 32 7.44 18.93 -1.33
N PHE A 33 6.26 18.57 -0.84
CA PHE A 33 5.50 19.38 0.11
C PHE A 33 5.47 18.73 1.48
N THR A 34 5.69 19.52 2.53
CA THR A 34 5.76 19.05 3.90
C THR A 34 5.05 20.01 4.87
N ARG A 35 4.53 19.47 5.98
CA ARG A 35 4.03 20.27 7.12
C ARG A 35 5.14 20.69 8.07
N ARG A 36 6.31 20.05 7.97
CA ARG A 36 7.51 20.43 8.73
C ARG A 36 8.15 21.66 8.10
N ASP A 37 9.08 22.29 8.82
CA ASP A 37 9.92 23.31 8.21
C ASP A 37 10.65 22.73 6.97
N PRO A 38 10.43 23.27 5.76
CA PRO A 38 11.06 22.79 4.53
C PRO A 38 12.59 22.70 4.62
N ALA A 39 13.23 23.58 5.35
CA ALA A 39 14.69 23.60 5.55
C ALA A 39 15.21 22.35 6.30
N THR A 40 14.36 21.67 7.03
CA THR A 40 14.71 20.44 7.78
C THR A 40 14.57 19.16 6.96
N VAL A 41 13.94 19.23 5.78
CA VAL A 41 13.69 18.07 4.93
C VAL A 41 14.76 17.97 3.85
N LYS A 42 15.51 16.88 3.88
CA LYS A 42 16.55 16.58 2.89
C LYS A 42 16.01 15.58 1.87
N ILE A 43 15.94 16.02 0.62
CA ILE A 43 15.59 15.19 -0.55
C ILE A 43 16.87 14.76 -1.27
N LEU A 44 16.76 13.78 -2.17
CA LEU A 44 17.89 13.21 -2.93
C LEU A 44 18.01 13.83 -4.33
N THR A 45 16.94 14.46 -4.83
CA THR A 45 16.84 15.02 -6.18
C THR A 45 17.24 16.48 -6.18
N ASP A 46 18.45 16.80 -6.66
CA ASP A 46 19.00 18.17 -6.66
C ASP A 46 18.16 19.18 -7.45
N SER A 47 17.45 18.73 -8.50
CA SER A 47 16.61 19.60 -9.35
C SER A 47 15.27 19.96 -8.74
N ALA A 48 14.83 19.26 -7.68
CA ALA A 48 13.57 19.50 -7.00
C ALA A 48 13.75 20.42 -5.78
N SER A 49 12.66 21.03 -5.35
CA SER A 49 12.66 21.88 -4.15
C SER A 49 11.61 21.42 -3.13
N VAL A 50 11.88 21.73 -1.85
CA VAL A 50 10.95 21.44 -0.76
C VAL A 50 10.18 22.70 -0.40
N TYR A 51 8.86 22.58 -0.27
CA TYR A 51 7.94 23.66 0.08
C TYR A 51 7.05 23.28 1.26
N HIS A 52 6.50 24.29 1.93
CA HIS A 52 5.42 24.05 2.88
C HIS A 52 4.14 23.66 2.14
N VAL A 53 3.29 22.82 2.75
CA VAL A 53 2.04 22.32 2.12
C VAL A 53 1.10 23.42 1.65
N ASP A 54 1.13 24.60 2.28
CA ASP A 54 0.29 25.76 1.92
C ASP A 54 0.68 26.40 0.59
N GLU A 55 1.84 26.05 0.05
CA GLU A 55 2.32 26.57 -1.24
C GLU A 55 1.90 25.68 -2.42
N ALA A 56 1.32 24.51 -2.17
CA ALA A 56 1.03 23.54 -3.21
C ALA A 56 0.10 24.08 -4.30
N GLU A 57 -0.95 24.82 -3.92
CA GLU A 57 -1.88 25.41 -4.89
C GLU A 57 -1.21 26.36 -5.90
N LYS A 58 -0.17 27.08 -5.46
CA LYS A 58 0.61 27.98 -6.34
C LYS A 58 1.40 27.25 -7.43
N MET A 59 1.52 25.93 -7.29
CA MET A 59 2.29 25.07 -8.21
C MET A 59 1.40 24.29 -9.20
N LYS A 60 0.08 24.58 -9.26
CA LYS A 60 -0.88 23.85 -10.10
C LYS A 60 -0.51 23.82 -11.58
N ASP A 61 0.13 24.86 -12.11
CA ASP A 61 0.55 24.91 -13.51
C ASP A 61 1.93 24.25 -13.75
N LYS A 62 2.62 23.84 -12.69
CA LYS A 62 3.97 23.25 -12.73
C LYS A 62 3.99 21.75 -12.44
N ILE A 63 2.92 21.17 -11.93
CA ILE A 63 2.81 19.77 -11.53
C ILE A 63 1.64 19.16 -12.28
N ASP A 64 1.90 18.04 -12.95
CA ASP A 64 0.89 17.28 -13.69
C ASP A 64 0.14 16.28 -12.79
N VAL A 65 0.87 15.68 -11.84
CA VAL A 65 0.30 14.72 -10.89
C VAL A 65 0.90 14.94 -9.51
N MET A 66 0.04 15.03 -8.49
CA MET A 66 0.43 15.07 -7.08
C MET A 66 0.27 13.68 -6.46
N ILE A 67 1.35 13.11 -5.96
CA ILE A 67 1.34 11.85 -5.21
C ILE A 67 1.20 12.15 -3.72
N LEU A 68 0.14 11.61 -3.10
CA LEU A 68 -0.21 11.88 -1.71
C LEU A 68 0.30 10.76 -0.80
N CYS A 69 1.28 11.08 0.04
CA CYS A 69 1.98 10.15 0.93
C CYS A 69 1.63 10.35 2.41
N GLY A 70 0.46 10.89 2.68
CA GLY A 70 -0.09 11.09 4.03
C GLY A 70 -0.58 9.79 4.67
N GLY A 71 -0.87 9.85 5.96
CA GLY A 71 -1.46 8.72 6.70
C GLY A 71 -2.88 8.40 6.21
N SER A 72 -3.12 7.11 5.94
CA SER A 72 -4.40 6.65 5.38
C SER A 72 -5.60 6.98 6.28
N ALA A 73 -5.48 6.75 7.59
CA ALA A 73 -6.60 6.95 8.51
C ALA A 73 -6.94 8.43 8.78
N THR A 74 -5.94 9.32 8.71
CA THR A 74 -6.05 10.70 9.22
C THR A 74 -5.85 11.78 8.15
N ASP A 75 -4.86 11.59 7.27
CA ASP A 75 -4.47 12.63 6.32
C ASP A 75 -5.21 12.51 4.98
N LEU A 76 -5.17 11.33 4.35
CA LEU A 76 -5.71 11.11 3.00
C LEU A 76 -7.20 11.42 2.84
N PRO A 77 -8.09 11.12 3.82
CA PRO A 77 -9.51 11.48 3.70
C PRO A 77 -9.77 12.98 3.48
N VAL A 78 -8.87 13.82 3.97
CA VAL A 78 -8.95 15.29 3.82
C VAL A 78 -8.07 15.77 2.66
N GLN A 79 -6.87 15.24 2.53
CA GLN A 79 -5.90 15.70 1.54
C GLN A 79 -6.31 15.33 0.11
N THR A 80 -6.71 14.08 -0.14
CA THR A 80 -6.97 13.64 -1.52
C THR A 80 -8.07 14.46 -2.19
N PRO A 81 -9.28 14.66 -1.61
CA PRO A 81 -10.29 15.51 -2.23
C PRO A 81 -9.87 16.98 -2.31
N LYS A 82 -9.08 17.49 -1.35
CA LYS A 82 -8.56 18.87 -1.41
C LYS A 82 -7.64 19.08 -2.61
N TYR A 83 -6.63 18.23 -2.76
CA TYR A 83 -5.61 18.39 -3.81
C TYR A 83 -6.13 17.97 -5.19
N ALA A 84 -7.15 17.11 -5.28
CA ALA A 84 -7.84 16.78 -6.53
C ALA A 84 -8.50 18.00 -7.20
N GLN A 85 -8.73 19.09 -6.46
CA GLN A 85 -9.22 20.35 -7.03
C GLN A 85 -8.17 21.07 -7.89
N TRP A 86 -6.89 20.78 -7.71
CA TRP A 86 -5.79 21.49 -8.38
C TRP A 86 -4.90 20.61 -9.24
N PHE A 87 -4.92 19.30 -9.01
CA PHE A 87 -4.01 18.35 -9.65
C PHE A 87 -4.73 17.04 -9.99
N ASN A 88 -4.20 16.30 -10.95
CA ASN A 88 -4.41 14.87 -10.94
C ASN A 88 -3.72 14.29 -9.68
N VAL A 89 -4.35 13.35 -9.00
CA VAL A 89 -3.86 12.82 -7.72
C VAL A 89 -3.80 11.31 -7.71
N VAL A 90 -2.81 10.78 -6.96
CA VAL A 90 -2.75 9.35 -6.63
C VAL A 90 -2.50 9.20 -5.14
N ASP A 91 -3.21 8.30 -4.48
CA ASP A 91 -3.02 7.98 -3.07
C ASP A 91 -2.95 6.47 -2.78
N SER A 92 -2.52 6.14 -1.57
CA SER A 92 -2.45 4.78 -1.05
C SER A 92 -3.45 4.54 0.09
N PHE A 93 -4.66 5.07 -0.02
CA PHE A 93 -5.68 4.91 1.01
C PHE A 93 -6.03 3.42 1.23
N ASP A 94 -5.82 2.91 2.46
CA ASP A 94 -5.93 1.48 2.79
C ASP A 94 -6.96 1.16 3.90
N THR A 95 -7.74 2.13 4.34
CA THR A 95 -8.83 1.89 5.28
C THR A 95 -10.02 1.26 4.55
N HIS A 96 -9.94 -0.05 4.31
CA HIS A 96 -10.83 -0.81 3.41
C HIS A 96 -12.31 -0.49 3.58
N ALA A 97 -12.82 -0.45 4.82
CA ALA A 97 -14.24 -0.17 5.10
C ALA A 97 -14.69 1.23 4.64
N ARG A 98 -13.77 2.17 4.47
CA ARG A 98 -14.06 3.56 4.10
C ARG A 98 -13.71 3.89 2.64
N VAL A 99 -13.26 2.93 1.85
CA VAL A 99 -12.93 3.16 0.43
C VAL A 99 -14.12 3.72 -0.36
N PRO A 100 -15.38 3.24 -0.20
CA PRO A 100 -16.51 3.82 -0.92
C PRO A 100 -16.78 5.28 -0.59
N GLU A 101 -16.67 5.67 0.67
CA GLU A 101 -16.81 7.07 1.12
C GLU A 101 -15.69 7.94 0.54
N HIS A 102 -14.45 7.46 0.65
CA HIS A 102 -13.29 8.16 0.11
C HIS A 102 -13.39 8.36 -1.41
N PHE A 103 -13.81 7.32 -2.14
CA PHE A 103 -14.08 7.38 -3.56
C PHE A 103 -15.07 8.50 -3.91
N ALA A 104 -16.21 8.54 -3.25
CA ALA A 104 -17.26 9.53 -3.52
C ALA A 104 -16.77 10.97 -3.30
N ASN A 105 -15.99 11.21 -2.24
CA ASN A 105 -15.44 12.52 -1.92
C ASN A 105 -14.39 12.98 -2.94
N VAL A 106 -13.50 12.07 -3.37
CA VAL A 106 -12.49 12.35 -4.39
C VAL A 106 -13.13 12.52 -5.77
N ASP A 107 -14.12 11.67 -6.12
CA ASP A 107 -14.83 11.76 -7.40
C ASP A 107 -15.51 13.10 -7.59
N LYS A 108 -16.20 13.57 -6.58
CA LYS A 108 -16.81 14.90 -6.60
C LYS A 108 -15.78 15.99 -6.89
N ALA A 109 -14.70 16.04 -6.11
CA ALA A 109 -13.69 17.09 -6.24
C ALA A 109 -12.95 17.04 -7.58
N ALA A 110 -12.54 15.86 -8.02
CA ALA A 110 -11.81 15.65 -9.26
C ALA A 110 -12.70 15.92 -10.50
N SER A 111 -13.97 15.48 -10.48
CA SER A 111 -14.92 15.70 -11.58
C SER A 111 -15.24 17.17 -11.78
N GLU A 112 -15.49 17.91 -10.68
CA GLU A 112 -15.78 19.33 -10.72
C GLU A 112 -14.59 20.17 -11.24
N SER A 113 -13.36 19.69 -11.05
CA SER A 113 -12.12 20.38 -11.41
C SER A 113 -11.46 19.85 -12.69
N ASN A 114 -12.08 18.86 -13.38
CA ASN A 114 -11.58 18.19 -14.57
C ASN A 114 -10.22 17.49 -14.38
N HIS A 115 -9.98 16.94 -13.19
CA HIS A 115 -8.80 16.13 -12.86
C HIS A 115 -9.14 14.65 -12.73
N VAL A 116 -8.12 13.81 -12.74
CA VAL A 116 -8.19 12.37 -12.46
C VAL A 116 -7.64 12.13 -11.06
N GLY A 117 -8.41 11.46 -10.20
CA GLY A 117 -7.93 10.93 -8.92
C GLY A 117 -7.87 9.41 -8.98
N ILE A 118 -6.74 8.78 -8.70
CA ILE A 118 -6.65 7.33 -8.55
C ILE A 118 -6.36 7.00 -7.09
N ILE A 119 -7.28 6.32 -6.44
CA ILE A 119 -7.20 6.05 -5.00
C ILE A 119 -6.87 4.59 -4.69
N SER A 120 -6.44 4.35 -3.45
CA SER A 120 -6.19 3.00 -2.91
C SER A 120 -5.17 2.22 -3.73
N VAL A 121 -4.09 2.89 -4.12
CA VAL A 121 -3.02 2.32 -4.94
C VAL A 121 -1.87 1.83 -4.06
N GLY A 122 -1.56 0.55 -4.18
CA GLY A 122 -0.47 -0.10 -3.48
C GLY A 122 -0.42 -1.59 -3.86
N TRP A 123 0.10 -2.41 -2.94
CA TRP A 123 0.08 -3.84 -3.18
C TRP A 123 -1.19 -4.52 -2.60
N ASP A 124 -1.73 -4.03 -1.45
CA ASP A 124 -3.03 -4.42 -0.93
C ASP A 124 -3.63 -3.30 -0.02
N PRO A 125 -4.60 -2.53 -0.52
CA PRO A 125 -5.25 -2.61 -1.84
C PRO A 125 -4.32 -2.24 -3.00
N GLY A 126 -4.65 -2.73 -4.20
CA GLY A 126 -3.92 -2.47 -5.43
C GLY A 126 -3.61 -3.75 -6.19
N MET A 127 -2.34 -4.21 -6.16
CA MET A 127 -1.91 -5.40 -6.91
C MET A 127 -2.67 -6.66 -6.49
N PHE A 128 -2.87 -6.90 -5.21
CA PHE A 128 -3.65 -8.02 -4.71
C PHE A 128 -5.12 -7.89 -5.11
N SER A 129 -5.68 -6.67 -5.10
CA SER A 129 -7.05 -6.41 -5.52
C SER A 129 -7.26 -6.80 -6.99
N LEU A 130 -6.33 -6.41 -7.87
CA LEU A 130 -6.37 -6.79 -9.29
C LEU A 130 -6.28 -8.32 -9.47
N ASN A 131 -5.36 -8.97 -8.76
CA ASN A 131 -5.17 -10.40 -8.89
C ASN A 131 -6.38 -11.19 -8.34
N ARG A 132 -7.01 -10.74 -7.25
CA ARG A 132 -8.31 -11.29 -6.79
C ARG A 132 -9.38 -11.12 -7.87
N MET A 133 -9.52 -9.94 -8.45
CA MET A 133 -10.51 -9.66 -9.49
C MET A 133 -10.28 -10.52 -10.74
N TYR A 134 -9.05 -10.59 -11.26
CA TYR A 134 -8.73 -11.43 -12.42
C TYR A 134 -9.01 -12.90 -12.16
N ALA A 135 -8.53 -13.43 -11.04
CA ALA A 135 -8.73 -14.83 -10.69
C ALA A 135 -10.23 -15.16 -10.52
N ASN A 136 -10.99 -14.25 -9.91
CA ASN A 136 -12.43 -14.38 -9.73
C ASN A 136 -13.19 -14.36 -11.08
N ALA A 137 -12.82 -13.47 -11.99
CA ALA A 137 -13.44 -13.37 -13.32
C ALA A 137 -13.15 -14.59 -14.21
N ILE A 138 -11.95 -15.18 -14.08
CA ILE A 138 -11.50 -16.32 -14.90
C ILE A 138 -12.05 -17.64 -14.35
N LEU A 139 -11.99 -17.83 -13.04
CA LEU A 139 -12.39 -19.06 -12.36
C LEU A 139 -13.59 -18.78 -11.46
N THR A 140 -14.77 -18.65 -12.07
CA THR A 140 -16.01 -18.20 -11.42
C THR A 140 -16.51 -19.14 -10.34
N ASN A 141 -16.40 -20.47 -10.54
CA ASN A 141 -16.73 -21.49 -9.54
C ASN A 141 -15.51 -21.74 -8.65
N GLY A 142 -15.30 -20.87 -7.65
CA GLY A 142 -14.11 -20.95 -6.81
C GLY A 142 -14.19 -20.11 -5.53
N LYS A 143 -13.14 -20.20 -4.71
CA LYS A 143 -12.99 -19.49 -3.45
C LYS A 143 -11.68 -18.73 -3.38
N ASP A 144 -11.73 -17.50 -2.87
CA ASP A 144 -10.55 -16.64 -2.73
C ASP A 144 -9.97 -16.73 -1.32
N TYR A 145 -8.64 -16.75 -1.26
CA TYR A 145 -7.87 -16.71 -0.03
C TYR A 145 -6.81 -15.62 -0.14
N THR A 146 -6.63 -14.86 0.94
CA THR A 146 -5.51 -13.92 1.07
C THR A 146 -4.75 -14.25 2.34
N PHE A 147 -3.44 -14.45 2.18
CA PHE A 147 -2.49 -14.62 3.28
C PHE A 147 -1.48 -13.48 3.21
N TRP A 148 -1.37 -12.73 4.31
CA TRP A 148 -0.37 -11.66 4.45
C TRP A 148 0.84 -12.13 5.22
N GLY A 149 2.02 -11.75 4.77
CA GLY A 149 3.30 -12.02 5.45
C GLY A 149 4.20 -13.01 4.66
N LYS A 150 5.35 -13.38 5.21
CA LYS A 150 5.86 -12.82 6.48
C LYS A 150 6.17 -11.33 6.30
N GLY A 151 5.65 -10.46 7.20
CA GLY A 151 5.89 -9.03 7.03
C GLY A 151 5.55 -8.17 8.24
N VAL A 152 6.21 -7.01 8.31
CA VAL A 152 6.03 -6.01 9.36
C VAL A 152 4.76 -5.20 9.12
N SER A 153 3.81 -5.25 10.03
CA SER A 153 2.68 -4.33 10.06
C SER A 153 3.04 -3.06 10.81
N GLN A 154 3.07 -1.93 10.10
CA GLN A 154 3.40 -0.63 10.72
C GLN A 154 2.32 -0.19 11.71
N GLY A 155 1.04 -0.35 11.36
CA GLY A 155 -0.06 0.04 12.25
C GLY A 155 -0.11 -0.77 13.55
N HIS A 156 0.13 -2.09 13.49
CA HIS A 156 0.22 -2.93 14.70
C HIS A 156 1.47 -2.60 15.52
N SER A 157 2.60 -2.34 14.87
CA SER A 157 3.81 -1.90 15.55
C SER A 157 3.62 -0.56 16.27
N ASP A 158 2.88 0.37 15.64
CA ASP A 158 2.52 1.65 16.28
C ASP A 158 1.60 1.47 17.49
N ALA A 159 0.67 0.52 17.42
CA ALA A 159 -0.22 0.21 18.54
C ALA A 159 0.59 -0.32 19.75
N ILE A 160 1.56 -1.21 19.52
CA ILE A 160 2.47 -1.71 20.56
C ILE A 160 3.27 -0.56 21.20
N ARG A 161 3.82 0.35 20.40
CA ARG A 161 4.62 1.50 20.90
C ARG A 161 3.84 2.50 21.75
N ARG A 162 2.51 2.45 21.74
CA ARG A 162 1.66 3.33 22.56
C ARG A 162 1.35 2.74 23.94
N ILE A 163 1.73 1.49 24.19
CA ILE A 163 1.54 0.84 25.49
C ILE A 163 2.53 1.44 26.48
N ASP A 164 2.05 1.83 27.65
CA ASP A 164 2.89 2.35 28.72
C ASP A 164 3.98 1.36 29.13
N GLY A 165 5.23 1.84 29.29
CA GLY A 165 6.39 1.00 29.56
C GLY A 165 6.99 0.30 28.32
N VAL A 166 6.49 0.59 27.10
CA VAL A 166 7.10 0.13 25.85
C VAL A 166 7.92 1.26 25.22
N LYS A 167 9.19 1.00 25.00
CA LYS A 167 10.13 1.92 24.36
C LYS A 167 10.09 1.85 22.84
N ASP A 168 10.05 0.65 22.29
CA ASP A 168 9.90 0.38 20.85
C ASP A 168 9.35 -1.04 20.62
N GLY A 169 8.87 -1.30 19.38
CA GLY A 169 8.36 -2.61 19.03
C GLY A 169 8.08 -2.79 17.55
N LYS A 170 8.19 -4.04 17.11
CA LYS A 170 7.88 -4.49 15.76
C LYS A 170 6.95 -5.70 15.82
N GLN A 171 5.94 -5.69 14.96
CA GLN A 171 5.02 -6.82 14.81
C GLN A 171 5.12 -7.40 13.42
N TYR A 172 5.21 -8.73 13.34
CA TYR A 172 5.18 -9.50 12.11
C TYR A 172 3.87 -10.28 11.99
N THR A 173 3.25 -10.17 10.83
CA THR A 173 2.17 -11.05 10.41
C THR A 173 2.77 -12.26 9.71
N ILE A 174 2.37 -13.46 10.08
CA ILE A 174 2.92 -14.72 9.56
C ILE A 174 1.76 -15.63 9.14
N PRO A 175 1.73 -16.08 7.86
CA PRO A 175 0.76 -17.08 7.44
C PRO A 175 0.94 -18.39 8.20
N VAL A 176 -0.17 -19.04 8.52
CA VAL A 176 -0.16 -20.42 9.06
C VAL A 176 0.12 -21.36 7.89
N GLU A 177 1.30 -21.99 7.90
CA GLU A 177 1.79 -22.81 6.78
C GLU A 177 0.82 -23.94 6.42
N ALA A 178 0.29 -24.64 7.41
CA ALA A 178 -0.68 -25.73 7.16
C ALA A 178 -1.93 -25.25 6.43
N ALA A 179 -2.43 -24.05 6.75
CA ALA A 179 -3.58 -23.45 6.05
C ALA A 179 -3.23 -23.05 4.62
N LEU A 180 -2.04 -22.47 4.44
CA LEU A 180 -1.53 -22.08 3.13
C LEU A 180 -1.35 -23.28 2.20
N GLU A 181 -0.72 -24.35 2.69
CA GLU A 181 -0.52 -25.58 1.93
C GLU A 181 -1.84 -26.30 1.59
N ALA A 182 -2.81 -26.36 2.52
CA ALA A 182 -4.13 -26.92 2.24
C ALA A 182 -4.81 -26.20 1.05
N VAL A 183 -4.74 -24.86 1.03
CA VAL A 183 -5.29 -24.07 -0.08
C VAL A 183 -4.51 -24.31 -1.37
N ARG A 184 -3.19 -24.37 -1.35
CA ARG A 184 -2.33 -24.69 -2.51
C ARG A 184 -2.60 -26.07 -3.10
N ASN A 185 -2.99 -27.01 -2.26
CA ASN A 185 -3.38 -28.35 -2.69
C ASN A 185 -4.81 -28.41 -3.28
N GLY A 186 -5.48 -27.26 -3.40
CA GLY A 186 -6.83 -27.17 -3.96
C GLY A 186 -7.96 -27.49 -2.97
N GLU A 187 -7.63 -27.61 -1.69
CA GLU A 187 -8.62 -27.71 -0.62
C GLU A 187 -9.29 -26.35 -0.43
N ASN A 188 -10.57 -26.38 -0.01
CA ASN A 188 -11.37 -25.19 0.20
C ASN A 188 -11.78 -25.03 1.68
N PRO A 189 -10.83 -24.96 2.64
CA PRO A 189 -11.17 -24.87 4.04
C PRO A 189 -11.89 -23.58 4.40
N GLU A 190 -12.82 -23.65 5.36
CA GLU A 190 -13.29 -22.45 6.05
C GLU A 190 -12.27 -22.09 7.11
N LEU A 191 -11.66 -20.90 6.97
CA LEU A 191 -10.58 -20.45 7.83
C LEU A 191 -10.97 -19.17 8.58
N THR A 192 -10.88 -19.22 9.89
CA THR A 192 -10.96 -18.02 10.74
C THR A 192 -9.68 -17.19 10.61
N THR A 193 -9.71 -15.95 11.10
CA THR A 193 -8.55 -15.07 11.19
C THR A 193 -7.35 -15.76 11.85
N ARG A 194 -7.58 -16.40 13.00
CA ARG A 194 -6.60 -17.16 13.79
C ARG A 194 -5.99 -18.35 13.03
N GLN A 195 -6.80 -19.04 12.22
CA GLN A 195 -6.33 -20.16 11.43
C GLN A 195 -5.52 -19.76 10.20
N LYS A 196 -5.66 -18.50 9.75
CA LYS A 196 -4.89 -17.96 8.60
C LYS A 196 -3.55 -17.36 8.98
N HIS A 197 -3.48 -16.69 10.13
CA HIS A 197 -2.29 -15.90 10.50
C HIS A 197 -2.01 -16.00 12.00
N THR A 198 -0.71 -15.97 12.31
CA THR A 198 -0.20 -15.71 13.66
C THR A 198 0.45 -14.33 13.71
N ARG A 199 0.69 -13.83 14.93
CA ARG A 199 1.40 -12.58 15.21
C ARG A 199 2.66 -12.87 16.01
N GLU A 200 3.76 -12.25 15.60
CA GLU A 200 5.01 -12.30 16.35
C GLU A 200 5.48 -10.88 16.61
N CYS A 201 5.64 -10.56 17.89
CA CYS A 201 5.96 -9.21 18.37
C CYS A 201 7.34 -9.21 19.03
N PHE A 202 8.20 -8.30 18.63
CA PHE A 202 9.51 -8.03 19.22
C PHE A 202 9.43 -6.67 19.91
N VAL A 203 9.55 -6.67 21.24
CA VAL A 203 9.23 -5.51 22.07
C VAL A 203 10.42 -5.13 22.92
N VAL A 204 10.79 -3.86 22.90
CA VAL A 204 11.74 -3.25 23.83
C VAL A 204 10.96 -2.58 24.94
N ALA A 205 11.04 -3.12 26.14
CA ALA A 205 10.39 -2.52 27.32
C ALA A 205 11.32 -1.50 28.00
N GLU A 206 10.74 -0.56 28.72
CA GLU A 206 11.47 0.33 29.63
C GLU A 206 12.04 -0.43 30.82
N GLU A 207 13.09 0.08 31.41
CA GLU A 207 13.70 -0.53 32.60
C GLU A 207 12.71 -0.57 33.78
N GLY A 208 12.50 -1.76 34.35
CA GLY A 208 11.56 -1.98 35.43
C GLY A 208 10.08 -2.09 35.03
N ALA A 209 9.76 -2.09 33.74
CA ALA A 209 8.39 -2.26 33.26
C ALA A 209 7.85 -3.65 33.61
N ASP A 210 6.55 -3.73 33.84
CA ASP A 210 5.83 -5.00 34.07
C ASP A 210 5.61 -5.72 32.71
N LEU A 211 6.52 -6.65 32.39
CA LEU A 211 6.51 -7.40 31.14
C LEU A 211 5.26 -8.26 30.99
N ALA A 212 4.76 -8.84 32.09
CA ALA A 212 3.56 -9.69 32.02
C ALA A 212 2.30 -8.87 31.70
N ARG A 213 2.21 -7.64 32.25
CA ARG A 213 1.14 -6.69 31.91
C ARG A 213 1.22 -6.30 30.44
N ILE A 214 2.40 -5.91 29.96
CA ILE A 214 2.61 -5.50 28.55
C ILE A 214 2.23 -6.64 27.59
N GLU A 215 2.70 -7.86 27.86
CA GLU A 215 2.38 -9.03 27.05
C GLU A 215 0.87 -9.29 27.00
N ASN A 216 0.19 -9.24 28.15
CA ASN A 216 -1.25 -9.43 28.21
C ASN A 216 -2.00 -8.32 27.46
N GLU A 217 -1.59 -7.06 27.62
CA GLU A 217 -2.20 -5.92 26.94
C GLU A 217 -2.06 -6.03 25.41
N ILE A 218 -0.90 -6.48 24.91
CA ILE A 218 -0.72 -6.77 23.49
C ILE A 218 -1.68 -7.86 23.05
N LYS A 219 -1.66 -9.03 23.70
CA LYS A 219 -2.44 -10.22 23.26
C LYS A 219 -3.94 -10.00 23.29
N THR A 220 -4.44 -9.12 24.14
CA THR A 220 -5.88 -8.84 24.31
C THR A 220 -6.35 -7.55 23.65
N MET A 221 -5.46 -6.84 22.92
CA MET A 221 -5.79 -5.56 22.30
C MET A 221 -6.83 -5.74 21.19
N PRO A 222 -8.03 -5.12 21.35
CA PRO A 222 -9.11 -5.25 20.39
C PRO A 222 -8.74 -4.71 19.00
N ASN A 223 -9.23 -5.37 17.96
CA ASN A 223 -9.01 -5.03 16.54
C ASN A 223 -7.57 -5.20 16.04
N TYR A 224 -6.61 -5.55 16.89
CA TYR A 224 -5.21 -5.73 16.53
C TYR A 224 -4.71 -7.15 16.76
N PHE A 225 -4.93 -7.71 17.96
CA PHE A 225 -4.30 -8.95 18.38
C PHE A 225 -5.26 -10.00 18.97
N ASP A 226 -6.41 -9.61 19.48
CA ASP A 226 -7.35 -10.46 20.22
C ASP A 226 -7.90 -11.63 19.38
N GLU A 227 -7.95 -11.49 18.04
CA GLU A 227 -8.35 -12.54 17.13
C GLU A 227 -7.22 -13.44 16.62
N TYR A 228 -5.98 -13.28 17.14
CA TYR A 228 -4.80 -13.99 16.65
C TYR A 228 -4.07 -14.76 17.74
N ASP A 229 -3.36 -15.83 17.36
CA ASP A 229 -2.32 -16.41 18.20
C ASP A 229 -1.08 -15.50 18.12
N THR A 230 -0.79 -14.85 19.27
CA THR A 230 0.24 -13.83 19.37
C THR A 230 1.35 -14.28 20.31
N THR A 231 2.59 -14.25 19.81
CA THR A 231 3.81 -14.46 20.59
C THR A 231 4.50 -13.12 20.79
N VAL A 232 4.95 -12.85 22.04
CA VAL A 232 5.67 -11.63 22.40
C VAL A 232 7.06 -12.01 22.89
N HIS A 233 8.08 -11.40 22.27
CA HIS A 233 9.48 -11.53 22.63
C HIS A 233 9.97 -10.18 23.16
N PHE A 234 10.46 -10.16 24.41
CA PHE A 234 11.14 -8.98 24.94
C PHE A 234 12.62 -9.06 24.58
N ILE A 235 13.12 -8.05 23.89
CA ILE A 235 14.49 -7.98 23.37
C ILE A 235 15.14 -6.64 23.68
N SER A 236 16.45 -6.51 23.49
CA SER A 236 17.18 -5.25 23.63
C SER A 236 16.97 -4.30 22.45
N GLU A 237 17.28 -3.01 22.61
CA GLU A 237 17.30 -2.04 21.51
C GLU A 237 18.31 -2.42 20.42
N GLU A 238 19.46 -2.94 20.81
CA GLU A 238 20.51 -3.38 19.90
C GLU A 238 20.02 -4.54 19.03
N GLU A 239 19.31 -5.51 19.61
CA GLU A 239 18.70 -6.62 18.88
C GLU A 239 17.60 -6.13 17.95
N LEU A 240 16.68 -5.27 18.42
CA LEU A 240 15.63 -4.71 17.58
C LEU A 240 16.23 -3.97 16.38
N LYS A 241 17.27 -3.17 16.60
CA LYS A 241 17.95 -2.41 15.56
C LYS A 241 18.73 -3.29 14.59
N ARG A 242 19.41 -4.34 15.09
CA ARG A 242 20.21 -5.25 14.27
C ARG A 242 19.34 -6.16 13.40
N ASP A 243 18.30 -6.76 13.99
CA ASP A 243 17.58 -7.87 13.38
C ASP A 243 16.20 -7.46 12.80
N HIS A 244 15.65 -6.32 13.25
CA HIS A 244 14.28 -5.88 12.91
C HIS A 244 14.19 -4.45 12.36
N SER A 245 15.29 -3.86 11.88
CA SER A 245 15.29 -2.49 11.33
C SER A 245 14.53 -2.35 10.01
N GLY A 246 14.47 -3.41 9.21
CA GLY A 246 13.77 -3.42 7.94
C GLY A 246 12.24 -3.37 8.06
N ILE A 247 11.59 -3.16 6.92
CA ILE A 247 10.12 -3.19 6.79
C ILE A 247 9.75 -4.15 5.64
N PRO A 248 10.15 -5.44 5.72
CA PRO A 248 9.75 -6.43 4.73
C PRO A 248 8.26 -6.73 4.83
N HIS A 249 7.66 -7.11 3.73
CA HIS A 249 6.28 -7.59 3.69
C HIS A 249 6.06 -8.51 2.49
N GLY A 250 4.81 -8.89 2.27
CA GLY A 250 4.38 -9.69 1.14
C GLY A 250 3.15 -10.51 1.48
N GLY A 251 2.94 -11.56 0.71
CA GLY A 251 1.85 -12.48 0.92
C GLY A 251 1.39 -13.15 -0.36
N PHE A 252 0.20 -13.74 -0.30
CA PHE A 252 -0.37 -14.57 -1.34
C PHE A 252 -1.85 -14.25 -1.55
N VAL A 253 -2.25 -14.13 -2.81
CA VAL A 253 -3.66 -14.23 -3.23
C VAL A 253 -3.81 -15.54 -3.96
N ILE A 254 -4.66 -16.40 -3.47
CA ILE A 254 -4.88 -17.73 -4.02
C ILE A 254 -6.37 -17.90 -4.32
N ARG A 255 -6.68 -18.31 -5.53
CA ARG A 255 -8.01 -18.75 -5.90
C ARG A 255 -7.97 -20.22 -6.26
N THR A 256 -8.75 -20.99 -5.55
CA THR A 256 -9.05 -22.38 -5.91
C THR A 256 -10.41 -22.44 -6.61
N GLY A 257 -10.58 -23.35 -7.55
CA GLY A 257 -11.87 -23.49 -8.19
C GLY A 257 -11.91 -24.64 -9.18
N LYS A 258 -13.04 -24.79 -9.82
CA LYS A 258 -13.32 -25.93 -10.70
C LYS A 258 -13.84 -25.50 -12.05
N THR A 259 -13.57 -26.34 -13.06
CA THR A 259 -14.10 -26.23 -14.42
C THR A 259 -14.54 -27.61 -14.92
N GLY A 260 -15.18 -27.60 -16.07
CA GLY A 260 -15.82 -28.77 -16.66
C GLY A 260 -17.33 -28.75 -16.39
N TRP A 261 -18.06 -29.54 -17.17
CA TRP A 261 -19.53 -29.55 -17.04
C TRP A 261 -20.00 -30.08 -15.67
N ASN A 262 -19.24 -30.99 -15.08
CA ASN A 262 -19.53 -31.61 -13.77
C ASN A 262 -18.46 -31.26 -12.71
N ASP A 263 -17.77 -30.12 -12.85
CA ASP A 263 -16.72 -29.68 -11.92
C ASP A 263 -15.57 -30.69 -11.76
N GLU A 264 -15.24 -31.40 -12.84
CA GLU A 264 -14.26 -32.49 -12.82
C GLU A 264 -12.80 -32.04 -12.80
N ASN A 265 -12.51 -30.78 -13.19
CA ASN A 265 -11.15 -30.25 -13.23
C ASN A 265 -10.93 -29.24 -12.09
N SER A 266 -9.93 -29.47 -11.27
CA SER A 266 -9.55 -28.55 -10.18
C SER A 266 -8.40 -27.66 -10.61
N HIS A 267 -8.46 -26.39 -10.22
CA HIS A 267 -7.44 -25.36 -10.55
C HIS A 267 -7.08 -24.55 -9.33
N VAL A 268 -5.83 -24.09 -9.31
CA VAL A 268 -5.31 -23.14 -8.33
C VAL A 268 -4.62 -22.03 -9.11
N ILE A 269 -5.00 -20.77 -8.85
CA ILE A 269 -4.32 -19.57 -9.36
C ILE A 269 -3.70 -18.89 -8.16
N GLU A 270 -2.38 -18.73 -8.14
CA GLU A 270 -1.65 -18.06 -7.07
C GLU A 270 -0.88 -16.86 -7.61
N TYR A 271 -1.00 -15.74 -6.93
CA TYR A 271 -0.13 -14.59 -7.07
C TYR A 271 0.55 -14.30 -5.73
N SER A 272 1.88 -14.19 -5.74
CA SER A 272 2.65 -13.94 -4.53
C SER A 272 3.53 -12.70 -4.65
N LEU A 273 3.74 -12.03 -3.51
CA LEU A 273 4.68 -10.92 -3.36
C LEU A 273 5.66 -11.22 -2.22
N LYS A 274 6.93 -10.91 -2.48
CA LYS A 274 8.00 -10.87 -1.48
C LYS A 274 8.70 -9.53 -1.59
N LEU A 275 8.53 -8.68 -0.59
CA LEU A 275 8.96 -7.30 -0.59
C LEU A 275 10.02 -7.10 0.51
N ASP A 276 11.23 -6.73 0.17
CA ASP A 276 12.28 -6.37 1.14
C ASP A 276 11.98 -5.03 1.81
N SER A 277 11.30 -4.13 1.09
CA SER A 277 10.84 -2.84 1.58
C SER A 277 9.40 -2.58 1.14
N ASN A 278 8.46 -2.67 2.08
CA ASN A 278 7.05 -2.37 1.81
C ASN A 278 6.85 -0.95 1.25
N PRO A 279 7.37 0.13 1.89
CA PRO A 279 7.13 1.48 1.39
C PRO A 279 7.72 1.74 -0.01
N GLU A 280 8.89 1.20 -0.33
CA GLU A 280 9.50 1.39 -1.66
C GLU A 280 8.76 0.63 -2.76
N SER A 281 8.32 -0.61 -2.47
CA SER A 281 7.51 -1.37 -3.42
C SER A 281 6.15 -0.71 -3.66
N THR A 282 5.47 -0.27 -2.59
CA THR A 282 4.22 0.50 -2.70
C THR A 282 4.42 1.76 -3.53
N SER A 283 5.52 2.48 -3.30
CA SER A 283 5.87 3.69 -4.05
C SER A 283 6.04 3.43 -5.54
N SER A 284 6.67 2.31 -5.91
CA SER A 284 6.84 1.93 -7.31
C SER A 284 5.49 1.67 -7.99
N VAL A 285 4.55 1.04 -7.29
CA VAL A 285 3.17 0.89 -7.79
C VAL A 285 2.51 2.24 -7.98
N ILE A 286 2.58 3.13 -6.97
CA ILE A 286 1.97 4.46 -7.02
C ILE A 286 2.52 5.28 -8.19
N VAL A 287 3.82 5.23 -8.45
CA VAL A 287 4.46 5.96 -9.56
C VAL A 287 3.95 5.45 -10.91
N ALA A 288 3.74 4.13 -11.08
CA ALA A 288 3.12 3.60 -12.29
C ALA A 288 1.68 4.12 -12.47
N TYR A 289 0.90 4.23 -11.40
CA TYR A 289 -0.45 4.80 -11.45
C TYR A 289 -0.45 6.32 -11.62
N ALA A 290 0.58 7.03 -11.21
CA ALA A 290 0.73 8.46 -11.53
C ALA A 290 0.88 8.67 -13.05
N ARG A 291 1.62 7.80 -13.75
CA ARG A 291 1.65 7.78 -15.22
C ARG A 291 0.26 7.57 -15.80
N ALA A 292 -0.50 6.62 -15.26
CA ALA A 292 -1.85 6.36 -15.70
C ALA A 292 -2.76 7.58 -15.51
N ALA A 293 -2.74 8.21 -14.33
CA ALA A 293 -3.53 9.41 -14.04
C ALA A 293 -3.24 10.54 -15.05
N TYR A 294 -1.97 10.78 -15.34
CA TYR A 294 -1.57 11.74 -16.36
C TYR A 294 -2.11 11.41 -17.73
N ARG A 295 -1.91 10.17 -18.21
CA ARG A 295 -2.36 9.75 -19.55
C ARG A 295 -3.88 9.82 -19.70
N MET A 296 -4.61 9.35 -18.69
CA MET A 296 -6.07 9.43 -18.65
C MET A 296 -6.56 10.87 -18.69
N SER A 297 -5.90 11.78 -17.98
CA SER A 297 -6.26 13.21 -18.02
C SER A 297 -5.99 13.84 -19.39
N GLN A 298 -4.91 13.45 -20.10
CA GLN A 298 -4.63 13.91 -21.46
C GLN A 298 -5.67 13.43 -22.48
N GLU A 299 -6.36 12.33 -22.20
CA GLU A 299 -7.48 11.82 -22.99
C GLU A 299 -8.83 12.44 -22.60
N GLY A 300 -8.84 13.42 -21.70
CA GLY A 300 -10.05 14.11 -21.25
C GLY A 300 -10.87 13.31 -20.21
N GLN A 301 -10.31 12.23 -19.65
CA GLN A 301 -10.94 11.54 -18.53
C GLN A 301 -10.84 12.37 -17.24
N LYS A 302 -11.80 12.21 -16.36
CA LYS A 302 -11.87 12.91 -15.08
C LYS A 302 -12.58 12.08 -14.01
N GLY A 303 -12.59 12.59 -12.79
CA GLY A 303 -13.22 11.94 -11.64
C GLY A 303 -12.33 10.91 -10.99
N CYS A 304 -12.87 10.22 -10.00
CA CYS A 304 -12.16 9.20 -9.25
C CYS A 304 -12.11 7.87 -10.01
N LYS A 305 -10.99 7.20 -9.84
CA LYS A 305 -10.70 5.86 -10.39
C LYS A 305 -10.09 5.00 -9.28
N THR A 306 -10.18 3.70 -9.47
CA THR A 306 -9.45 2.70 -8.71
C THR A 306 -8.53 1.91 -9.62
N VAL A 307 -7.77 0.98 -9.08
CA VAL A 307 -6.94 0.07 -9.89
C VAL A 307 -7.76 -0.73 -10.91
N PHE A 308 -9.05 -0.90 -10.70
CA PHE A 308 -9.95 -1.65 -11.59
C PHE A 308 -10.32 -0.88 -12.87
N ASP A 309 -10.20 0.44 -12.85
CA ASP A 309 -10.60 1.33 -13.94
C ASP A 309 -9.44 1.65 -14.89
N VAL A 310 -8.22 1.19 -14.58
CA VAL A 310 -7.00 1.53 -15.30
C VAL A 310 -6.57 0.37 -16.20
N ALA A 311 -6.58 0.60 -17.51
CA ALA A 311 -6.04 -0.38 -18.46
C ALA A 311 -4.53 -0.57 -18.25
N PRO A 312 -4.01 -1.82 -18.25
CA PRO A 312 -2.59 -2.10 -17.95
C PRO A 312 -1.59 -1.30 -18.80
N ALA A 313 -1.93 -0.99 -20.04
CA ALA A 313 -1.06 -0.21 -20.93
C ALA A 313 -0.79 1.21 -20.44
N TYR A 314 -1.65 1.80 -19.62
CA TYR A 314 -1.40 3.12 -19.02
C TYR A 314 -0.26 3.11 -17.99
N LEU A 315 0.02 1.96 -17.38
CA LEU A 315 1.01 1.82 -16.30
C LEU A 315 2.45 1.79 -16.81
N SER A 316 2.67 1.32 -18.04
CA SER A 316 4.01 1.08 -18.58
C SER A 316 4.61 2.33 -19.21
N ALA A 317 5.92 2.53 -19.06
CA ALA A 317 6.67 3.54 -19.84
C ALA A 317 6.80 3.16 -21.32
N LEU A 318 6.65 1.87 -21.65
CA LEU A 318 6.68 1.37 -23.03
C LEU A 318 5.40 1.75 -23.77
N ASP A 319 5.51 2.02 -25.06
CA ASP A 319 4.35 2.21 -25.93
C ASP A 319 3.64 0.89 -26.28
N GLY A 320 2.48 0.97 -26.90
CA GLY A 320 1.68 -0.21 -27.22
C GLY A 320 2.35 -1.18 -28.21
N ALA A 321 3.24 -0.71 -29.07
CA ALA A 321 3.98 -1.57 -30.01
C ALA A 321 5.05 -2.37 -29.26
N GLU A 322 5.80 -1.71 -28.39
CA GLU A 322 6.82 -2.35 -27.56
C GLU A 322 6.19 -3.34 -26.55
N LEU A 323 5.04 -2.99 -25.95
CA LEU A 323 4.31 -3.91 -25.08
C LEU A 323 3.92 -5.20 -25.79
N ARG A 324 3.34 -5.10 -27.00
CA ARG A 324 2.97 -6.28 -27.80
C ARG A 324 4.19 -7.11 -28.20
N LYS A 325 5.29 -6.45 -28.53
CA LYS A 325 6.52 -7.12 -28.96
C LYS A 325 7.21 -7.91 -27.84
N HIS A 326 7.16 -7.39 -26.61
CA HIS A 326 7.94 -7.95 -25.50
C HIS A 326 7.12 -8.75 -24.50
N LEU A 327 5.79 -8.55 -24.42
CA LEU A 327 4.94 -9.15 -23.39
C LEU A 327 3.80 -10.01 -23.93
N LEU A 328 3.58 -10.04 -25.24
CA LEU A 328 2.69 -10.98 -25.92
C LEU A 328 3.47 -11.91 -26.84
#